data_65db3d76df5c3b13cc644efa79c1008a
#
_entry.id   65db3d76df5c3b13cc644efa79c1008a
#
_cell.length_a   1.000
_cell.length_b   1.000
_cell.length_c   1.000
_cell.angle_alpha   90.00
_cell.angle_beta   90.00
_cell.angle_gamma   90.00
#
_symmetry.space_group_name_H-M   'P 1'
#
loop_
_entity.id
_entity.type
_entity.pdbx_description
1 polymer ?
#
loop_
_entity_poly.entity_id
_entity_poly.type
_entity_poly.pdbx_seq_one_letter_code
_entity_poly.pdbx_strand_id
1 'polypeptide(L)'
;MKIVFDFAGVVFHWKPREMLRRVLPARTQDEAALSHCEAALFQGWGGDWADFDRGTIAVPALVDKIAARTAFSHEEVQAVVDAVPLELQPDPGTVALVEALREQGHALYFLSNMPAPYADHLEQQFPVVRQFRDGVFSARVQAIKPEPAIFELAARRFGAAPSELLLFDDVAGNVAAARAQGWQAWLFANAQATCAALRDQGWLR
;
A
#
# COMPACT_ATOMS: atom_id res chain seq x y z
N MET A 1 -0.80 6.63 -21.79
CA MET A 1 -0.35 6.61 -20.39
C MET A 1 -0.94 5.40 -19.72
N LYS A 2 -0.15 4.63 -18.95
CA LYS A 2 -0.59 3.54 -18.09
C LYS A 2 -0.67 4.07 -16.67
N ILE A 3 -1.81 3.91 -16.03
CA ILE A 3 -2.05 4.48 -14.71
C ILE A 3 -1.83 3.39 -13.67
N VAL A 4 -1.02 3.68 -12.66
CA VAL A 4 -0.61 2.74 -11.61
C VAL A 4 -1.10 3.28 -10.27
N PHE A 5 -1.79 2.46 -9.51
CA PHE A 5 -2.29 2.80 -8.17
C PHE A 5 -1.52 2.05 -7.10
N ASP A 6 -1.18 2.70 -6.00
CA ASP A 6 -0.95 1.97 -4.76
C ASP A 6 -2.27 1.40 -4.22
N PHE A 7 -2.21 0.48 -3.29
CA PHE A 7 -3.40 -0.09 -2.66
C PHE A 7 -3.68 0.49 -1.28
N ALA A 8 -2.85 0.22 -0.29
CA ALA A 8 -3.07 0.71 1.06
C ALA A 8 -2.91 2.24 1.12
N GLY A 9 -3.93 2.95 1.62
CA GLY A 9 -3.96 4.41 1.63
C GLY A 9 -4.44 5.07 0.32
N VAL A 10 -4.65 4.29 -0.76
CA VAL A 10 -5.12 4.78 -2.07
C VAL A 10 -6.39 4.06 -2.50
N VAL A 11 -6.31 2.78 -2.89
CA VAL A 11 -7.50 1.99 -3.29
C VAL A 11 -8.21 1.39 -2.08
N PHE A 12 -7.47 1.08 -1.04
CA PHE A 12 -7.97 0.53 0.21
C PHE A 12 -7.67 1.48 1.36
N HIS A 13 -8.60 1.62 2.30
CA HIS A 13 -8.36 2.34 3.53
C HIS A 13 -7.13 1.78 4.24
N TRP A 14 -6.31 2.68 4.80
CA TRP A 14 -5.22 2.31 5.67
C TRP A 14 -5.08 3.33 6.79
N LYS A 15 -5.55 2.96 7.98
CA LYS A 15 -5.59 3.84 9.15
C LYS A 15 -4.95 3.16 10.36
N PRO A 16 -3.61 2.95 10.33
CA PRO A 16 -2.92 2.16 11.35
C PRO A 16 -3.14 2.69 12.76
N ARG A 17 -3.20 4.00 12.96
CA ARG A 17 -3.41 4.60 14.28
C ARG A 17 -4.82 4.32 14.83
N GLU A 18 -5.85 4.38 14.00
CA GLU A 18 -7.22 4.02 14.40
C GLU A 18 -7.33 2.52 14.71
N MET A 19 -6.71 1.69 13.90
CA MET A 19 -6.62 0.25 14.13
C MET A 19 -5.92 -0.06 15.46
N LEU A 20 -4.76 0.53 15.73
CA LEU A 20 -4.02 0.31 16.97
C LEU A 20 -4.81 0.72 18.22
N ARG A 21 -5.54 1.83 18.18
CA ARG A 21 -6.44 2.23 19.29
C ARG A 21 -7.51 1.18 19.56
N ARG A 22 -8.03 0.54 18.54
CA ARG A 22 -9.06 -0.49 18.66
C ARG A 22 -8.49 -1.83 19.15
N VAL A 23 -7.33 -2.23 18.61
CA VAL A 23 -6.72 -3.55 18.88
C VAL A 23 -5.98 -3.56 20.20
N LEU A 24 -5.28 -2.47 20.53
CA LEU A 24 -4.42 -2.35 21.72
C LEU A 24 -4.83 -1.14 22.59
N PRO A 25 -6.07 -1.05 23.08
CA PRO A 25 -6.54 0.12 23.81
C PRO A 25 -5.73 0.41 25.08
N ALA A 26 -5.22 -0.62 25.76
CA ALA A 26 -4.36 -0.48 26.93
C ALA A 26 -2.98 0.10 26.62
N ARG A 27 -2.52 0.00 25.36
CA ARG A 27 -1.22 0.49 24.89
C ARG A 27 -1.29 1.85 24.17
N THR A 28 -2.49 2.37 23.96
CA THR A 28 -2.74 3.56 23.11
C THR A 28 -3.65 4.59 23.79
N GLN A 29 -3.47 4.77 25.10
CA GLN A 29 -4.32 5.60 25.95
C GLN A 29 -4.25 7.09 25.64
N ASP A 30 -3.12 7.55 25.08
CA ASP A 30 -2.90 8.93 24.65
C ASP A 30 -2.06 8.96 23.36
N GLU A 31 -1.83 10.16 22.82
CA GLU A 31 -1.10 10.34 21.56
C GLU A 31 0.38 9.93 21.66
N ALA A 32 1.01 10.10 22.81
CA ALA A 32 2.41 9.70 23.02
C ALA A 32 2.54 8.17 23.04
N ALA A 33 1.65 7.51 23.79
CA ALA A 33 1.55 6.04 23.86
C ALA A 33 1.24 5.45 22.47
N LEU A 34 0.30 6.03 21.73
CA LEU A 34 -0.03 5.60 20.37
C LEU A 34 1.16 5.74 19.41
N SER A 35 1.87 6.88 19.45
CA SER A 35 3.05 7.11 18.60
C SER A 35 4.18 6.13 18.94
N HIS A 36 4.36 5.83 20.23
CA HIS A 36 5.31 4.81 20.67
C HIS A 36 4.92 3.41 20.16
N CYS A 37 3.65 3.06 20.29
CA CYS A 37 3.09 1.78 19.82
C CYS A 37 3.30 1.62 18.30
N GLU A 38 2.95 2.64 17.52
CA GLU A 38 3.13 2.67 16.07
C GLU A 38 4.61 2.51 15.67
N ALA A 39 5.50 3.29 16.29
CA ALA A 39 6.93 3.21 16.03
C ALA A 39 7.53 1.85 16.41
N ALA A 40 7.11 1.30 17.55
CA ALA A 40 7.57 0.00 18.02
C ALA A 40 7.11 -1.16 17.12
N LEU A 41 5.88 -1.13 16.62
CA LEU A 41 5.35 -2.19 15.75
C LEU A 41 5.85 -2.08 14.31
N PHE A 42 5.73 -0.90 13.70
CA PHE A 42 5.96 -0.73 12.26
C PHE A 42 7.33 -0.17 11.89
N GLN A 43 8.13 0.35 12.85
CA GLN A 43 9.48 0.87 12.61
C GLN A 43 9.57 1.88 11.45
N GLY A 44 8.54 2.74 11.29
CA GLY A 44 8.45 3.66 10.16
C GLY A 44 8.35 2.95 8.81
N TRP A 45 7.74 1.77 8.80
CA TRP A 45 7.62 0.86 7.64
C TRP A 45 8.96 0.29 7.18
N GLY A 46 9.92 0.24 8.10
CA GLY A 46 11.23 -0.40 7.93
C GLY A 46 11.34 -1.71 8.73
N GLY A 47 12.56 -2.20 8.91
CA GLY A 47 12.90 -3.33 9.77
C GLY A 47 12.08 -4.60 9.49
N ASP A 48 11.57 -5.21 10.55
CA ASP A 48 10.85 -6.49 10.46
C ASP A 48 9.57 -6.39 9.61
N TRP A 49 8.87 -5.24 9.65
CA TRP A 49 7.69 -5.03 8.84
C TRP A 49 8.03 -4.89 7.35
N ALA A 50 9.12 -4.20 7.02
CA ALA A 50 9.61 -4.14 5.64
C ALA A 50 10.03 -5.52 5.10
N ASP A 51 10.63 -6.37 5.94
CA ASP A 51 10.95 -7.74 5.58
C ASP A 51 9.68 -8.57 5.31
N PHE A 52 8.61 -8.30 6.05
CA PHE A 52 7.30 -8.93 5.84
C PHE A 52 6.64 -8.42 4.56
N ASP A 53 6.65 -7.11 4.29
CA ASP A 53 6.18 -6.51 3.03
C ASP A 53 6.98 -7.03 1.82
N ARG A 54 8.28 -7.30 2.01
CA ARG A 54 9.14 -7.90 1.00
C ARG A 54 8.86 -9.38 0.78
N GLY A 55 8.20 -10.05 1.72
CA GLY A 55 7.95 -11.50 1.67
C GLY A 55 9.17 -12.35 2.02
N THR A 56 10.17 -11.80 2.71
CA THR A 56 11.36 -12.53 3.19
C THR A 56 11.14 -13.19 4.55
N ILE A 57 10.12 -12.76 5.30
CA ILE A 57 9.68 -13.41 6.53
C ILE A 57 8.18 -13.69 6.49
N ALA A 58 7.76 -14.73 7.20
CA ALA A 58 6.35 -15.09 7.39
C ALA A 58 5.80 -14.56 8.72
N VAL A 59 4.48 -14.58 8.89
CA VAL A 59 3.78 -14.10 10.10
C VAL A 59 4.40 -14.58 11.41
N PRO A 60 4.69 -15.89 11.62
CA PRO A 60 5.28 -16.33 12.91
C PRO A 60 6.62 -15.64 13.20
N ALA A 61 7.48 -15.53 12.19
CA ALA A 61 8.77 -14.87 12.34
C ALA A 61 8.64 -13.36 12.58
N LEU A 62 7.66 -12.67 11.97
CA LEU A 62 7.35 -11.28 12.26
C LEU A 62 6.93 -11.10 13.72
N VAL A 63 6.01 -11.94 14.20
CA VAL A 63 5.50 -11.91 15.57
C VAL A 63 6.62 -12.12 16.56
N ASP A 64 7.45 -13.16 16.36
CA ASP A 64 8.59 -13.48 17.23
C ASP A 64 9.59 -12.32 17.29
N LYS A 65 9.96 -11.75 16.14
CA LYS A 65 10.93 -10.64 16.06
C LYS A 65 10.41 -9.38 16.76
N ILE A 66 9.16 -8.99 16.52
CA ILE A 66 8.57 -7.81 17.17
C ILE A 66 8.45 -8.03 18.67
N ALA A 67 7.94 -9.17 19.14
CA ALA A 67 7.83 -9.48 20.55
C ALA A 67 9.20 -9.49 21.25
N ALA A 68 10.23 -10.06 20.60
CA ALA A 68 11.59 -10.13 21.18
C ALA A 68 12.25 -8.75 21.34
N ARG A 69 11.95 -7.77 20.46
CA ARG A 69 12.57 -6.42 20.51
C ARG A 69 11.71 -5.36 21.21
N THR A 70 10.48 -5.69 21.57
CA THR A 70 9.53 -4.73 22.18
C THR A 70 8.99 -5.27 23.48
N ALA A 71 8.17 -4.48 24.17
CA ALA A 71 7.44 -4.90 25.36
C ALA A 71 6.04 -5.49 25.06
N PHE A 72 5.74 -5.79 23.77
CA PHE A 72 4.49 -6.43 23.39
C PHE A 72 4.57 -7.95 23.54
N SER A 73 3.47 -8.56 23.98
CA SER A 73 3.36 -10.03 23.96
C SER A 73 3.16 -10.54 22.53
N HIS A 74 3.42 -11.83 22.31
CA HIS A 74 3.12 -12.47 21.02
C HIS A 74 1.65 -12.34 20.63
N GLU A 75 0.73 -12.45 21.62
CA GLU A 75 -0.71 -12.28 21.38
C GLU A 75 -1.06 -10.85 20.96
N GLU A 76 -0.44 -9.84 21.59
CA GLU A 76 -0.66 -8.43 21.19
C GLU A 76 -0.17 -8.17 19.75
N VAL A 77 1.00 -8.69 19.39
CA VAL A 77 1.54 -8.55 18.03
C VAL A 77 0.68 -9.31 17.02
N GLN A 78 0.30 -10.56 17.35
CA GLN A 78 -0.57 -11.37 16.48
C GLN A 78 -1.91 -10.68 16.23
N ALA A 79 -2.52 -10.10 17.28
CA ALA A 79 -3.77 -9.37 17.16
C ALA A 79 -3.67 -8.17 16.20
N VAL A 80 -2.52 -7.47 16.17
CA VAL A 80 -2.27 -6.40 15.20
C VAL A 80 -2.14 -6.96 13.79
N VAL A 81 -1.38 -8.03 13.60
CA VAL A 81 -1.20 -8.70 12.29
C VAL A 81 -2.55 -9.18 11.73
N ASP A 82 -3.39 -9.78 12.57
CA ASP A 82 -4.72 -10.29 12.18
C ASP A 82 -5.70 -9.16 11.87
N ALA A 83 -5.51 -7.98 12.47
CA ALA A 83 -6.39 -6.83 12.24
C ALA A 83 -6.13 -6.12 10.90
N VAL A 84 -4.90 -6.17 10.37
CA VAL A 84 -4.53 -5.46 9.13
C VAL A 84 -5.44 -5.79 7.95
N PRO A 85 -5.70 -7.05 7.58
CA PRO A 85 -6.57 -7.35 6.45
C PRO A 85 -8.02 -6.87 6.65
N LEU A 86 -8.46 -6.71 7.90
CA LEU A 86 -9.80 -6.19 8.22
C LEU A 86 -9.90 -4.67 8.03
N GLU A 87 -8.77 -3.95 8.13
CA GLU A 87 -8.69 -2.52 7.82
C GLU A 87 -8.71 -2.23 6.33
N LEU A 88 -8.18 -3.13 5.52
CA LEU A 88 -8.03 -2.95 4.07
C LEU A 88 -9.39 -3.09 3.37
N GLN A 89 -10.30 -2.14 3.63
CA GLN A 89 -11.58 -2.04 2.93
C GLN A 89 -11.47 -1.09 1.74
N PRO A 90 -12.10 -1.39 0.58
CA PRO A 90 -12.04 -0.52 -0.58
C PRO A 90 -12.57 0.88 -0.27
N ASP A 91 -11.82 1.92 -0.67
CA ASP A 91 -12.30 3.30 -0.63
C ASP A 91 -13.31 3.53 -1.76
N PRO A 92 -14.58 3.84 -1.46
CA PRO A 92 -15.62 3.97 -2.48
C PRO A 92 -15.32 5.05 -3.52
N GLY A 93 -14.66 6.14 -3.11
CA GLY A 93 -14.29 7.23 -4.01
C GLY A 93 -13.22 6.82 -5.00
N THR A 94 -12.21 6.08 -4.53
CA THR A 94 -11.14 5.56 -5.42
C THR A 94 -11.65 4.42 -6.29
N VAL A 95 -12.54 3.56 -5.79
CA VAL A 95 -13.20 2.53 -6.63
C VAL A 95 -13.94 3.17 -7.79
N ALA A 96 -14.74 4.22 -7.54
CA ALA A 96 -15.44 4.95 -8.59
C ALA A 96 -14.48 5.61 -9.60
N LEU A 97 -13.33 6.13 -9.13
CA LEU A 97 -12.28 6.68 -10.00
C LEU A 97 -11.67 5.58 -10.90
N VAL A 98 -11.35 4.41 -10.34
CA VAL A 98 -10.84 3.25 -11.08
C VAL A 98 -11.83 2.84 -12.16
N GLU A 99 -13.12 2.74 -11.85
CA GLU A 99 -14.19 2.40 -12.78
C GLU A 99 -14.30 3.43 -13.91
N ALA A 100 -14.34 4.72 -13.59
CA ALA A 100 -14.43 5.78 -14.57
C ALA A 100 -13.23 5.82 -15.54
N LEU A 101 -12.01 5.62 -15.03
CA LEU A 101 -10.81 5.53 -15.87
C LEU A 101 -10.84 4.30 -16.78
N ARG A 102 -11.28 3.16 -16.27
CA ARG A 102 -11.42 1.93 -17.06
C ARG A 102 -12.45 2.08 -18.18
N GLU A 103 -13.61 2.68 -17.88
CA GLU A 103 -14.68 2.94 -18.87
C GLU A 103 -14.20 3.86 -19.99
N GLN A 104 -13.26 4.76 -19.71
CA GLN A 104 -12.64 5.61 -20.73
C GLN A 104 -11.46 4.92 -21.46
N GLY A 105 -11.23 3.64 -21.21
CA GLY A 105 -10.24 2.83 -21.92
C GLY A 105 -8.81 2.95 -21.42
N HIS A 106 -8.60 3.54 -20.22
CA HIS A 106 -7.27 3.57 -19.64
C HIS A 106 -6.81 2.17 -19.18
N ALA A 107 -5.55 1.85 -19.42
CA ALA A 107 -4.93 0.64 -18.90
C ALA A 107 -4.47 0.88 -17.45
N LEU A 108 -5.11 0.19 -16.51
CA LEU A 108 -4.88 0.35 -15.08
C LEU A 108 -4.00 -0.78 -14.53
N TYR A 109 -3.08 -0.41 -13.66
CA TYR A 109 -2.14 -1.30 -13.00
C TYR A 109 -2.06 -0.96 -11.51
N PHE A 110 -1.48 -1.83 -10.70
CA PHE A 110 -1.17 -1.51 -9.31
C PHE A 110 0.29 -1.84 -8.96
N LEU A 111 0.83 -1.13 -7.96
CA LEU A 111 2.15 -1.37 -7.38
C LEU A 111 2.08 -1.13 -5.87
N SER A 112 2.03 -2.18 -5.08
CA SER A 112 1.77 -2.11 -3.64
C SER A 112 2.81 -2.85 -2.81
N ASN A 113 3.29 -2.20 -1.73
CA ASN A 113 3.96 -2.90 -0.66
C ASN A 113 2.89 -3.69 0.11
N MET A 114 2.91 -5.01 -0.02
CA MET A 114 1.86 -5.87 0.51
C MET A 114 2.40 -7.26 0.81
N PRO A 115 2.34 -7.73 2.05
CA PRO A 115 2.67 -9.10 2.41
C PRO A 115 1.81 -10.13 1.68
N ALA A 116 2.37 -11.28 1.39
CA ALA A 116 1.69 -12.30 0.61
C ALA A 116 0.30 -12.69 1.15
N PRO A 117 0.10 -12.96 2.47
CA PRO A 117 -1.21 -13.32 2.98
C PRO A 117 -2.26 -12.20 2.85
N TYR A 118 -1.84 -10.93 2.90
CA TYR A 118 -2.76 -9.81 2.70
C TYR A 118 -3.08 -9.61 1.21
N ALA A 119 -2.10 -9.79 0.32
CA ALA A 119 -2.31 -9.78 -1.11
C ALA A 119 -3.34 -10.85 -1.54
N ASP A 120 -3.20 -12.07 -1.01
CA ASP A 120 -4.13 -13.18 -1.26
C ASP A 120 -5.54 -12.86 -0.74
N HIS A 121 -5.64 -12.25 0.45
CA HIS A 121 -6.90 -11.77 1.00
C HIS A 121 -7.57 -10.74 0.10
N LEU A 122 -6.85 -9.72 -0.36
CA LEU A 122 -7.39 -8.68 -1.23
C LEU A 122 -7.92 -9.25 -2.56
N GLU A 123 -7.17 -10.14 -3.19
CA GLU A 123 -7.57 -10.77 -4.46
C GLU A 123 -8.79 -11.67 -4.32
N GLN A 124 -8.93 -12.34 -3.18
CA GLN A 124 -10.06 -13.24 -2.91
C GLN A 124 -11.34 -12.47 -2.54
N GLN A 125 -11.21 -11.43 -1.72
CA GLN A 125 -12.37 -10.75 -1.13
C GLN A 125 -12.90 -9.59 -1.99
N PHE A 126 -12.04 -8.88 -2.74
CA PHE A 126 -12.44 -7.62 -3.35
C PHE A 126 -12.40 -7.62 -4.88
N PRO A 127 -13.57 -7.56 -5.54
CA PRO A 127 -13.66 -7.54 -7.01
C PRO A 127 -12.89 -6.38 -7.67
N VAL A 128 -12.66 -5.27 -6.97
CA VAL A 128 -11.92 -4.11 -7.50
C VAL A 128 -10.50 -4.48 -7.94
N VAL A 129 -9.86 -5.46 -7.28
CA VAL A 129 -8.52 -5.92 -7.67
C VAL A 129 -8.50 -6.47 -9.10
N ARG A 130 -9.60 -7.09 -9.54
CA ARG A 130 -9.75 -7.65 -10.89
C ARG A 130 -10.01 -6.60 -11.98
N GLN A 131 -10.19 -5.33 -11.58
CA GLN A 131 -10.35 -4.24 -12.54
C GLN A 131 -9.02 -3.76 -13.11
N PHE A 132 -7.92 -4.11 -12.46
CA PHE A 132 -6.57 -3.83 -12.91
C PHE A 132 -6.12 -4.91 -13.91
N ARG A 133 -5.46 -4.45 -14.99
CA ARG A 133 -4.97 -5.34 -16.03
C ARG A 133 -3.84 -6.25 -15.54
N ASP A 134 -2.98 -5.73 -14.68
CA ASP A 134 -1.88 -6.42 -14.03
C ASP A 134 -1.39 -5.59 -12.83
N GLY A 135 -0.53 -6.18 -11.99
CA GLY A 135 0.02 -5.46 -10.86
C GLY A 135 1.18 -6.20 -10.18
N VAL A 136 1.78 -5.50 -9.24
CA VAL A 136 2.89 -6.00 -8.46
C VAL A 136 2.57 -5.88 -6.96
N PHE A 137 2.53 -6.99 -6.28
CA PHE A 137 2.65 -7.07 -4.82
C PHE A 137 4.11 -7.33 -4.46
N SER A 138 4.67 -6.51 -3.61
CA SER A 138 6.08 -6.53 -3.20
C SER A 138 6.56 -7.90 -2.72
N ALA A 139 5.75 -8.58 -1.91
CA ALA A 139 6.12 -9.88 -1.35
C ALA A 139 6.30 -10.97 -2.42
N ARG A 140 5.65 -10.86 -3.57
CA ARG A 140 5.74 -11.84 -4.66
C ARG A 140 6.98 -11.64 -5.54
N VAL A 141 7.65 -10.49 -5.40
CA VAL A 141 8.83 -10.12 -6.20
C VAL A 141 10.06 -9.80 -5.35
N GLN A 142 9.91 -9.86 -4.03
CA GLN A 142 10.96 -9.61 -3.03
C GLN A 142 11.64 -8.24 -3.17
N ALA A 143 10.88 -7.23 -3.61
CA ALA A 143 11.31 -5.85 -3.72
C ALA A 143 10.20 -4.93 -3.22
N ILE A 144 10.54 -3.85 -2.51
CA ILE A 144 9.57 -2.91 -1.92
C ILE A 144 9.80 -1.48 -2.41
N LYS A 145 8.76 -0.66 -2.46
CA LYS A 145 8.90 0.79 -2.54
C LYS A 145 9.54 1.30 -1.24
N PRO A 146 10.45 2.28 -1.28
CA PRO A 146 10.86 3.11 -2.41
C PRO A 146 12.11 2.60 -3.18
N GLU A 147 12.46 1.34 -3.13
CA GLU A 147 13.65 0.81 -3.80
C GLU A 147 13.55 0.93 -5.33
N PRO A 148 14.61 1.34 -6.04
CA PRO A 148 14.60 1.43 -7.50
C PRO A 148 14.18 0.13 -8.20
N ALA A 149 14.60 -1.01 -7.66
CA ALA A 149 14.37 -2.33 -8.24
C ALA A 149 12.88 -2.65 -8.48
N ILE A 150 11.97 -2.23 -7.59
CA ILE A 150 10.54 -2.53 -7.75
C ILE A 150 9.93 -1.73 -8.90
N PHE A 151 10.35 -0.47 -9.10
CA PHE A 151 9.87 0.37 -10.20
C PHE A 151 10.37 -0.13 -11.55
N GLU A 152 11.64 -0.54 -11.63
CA GLU A 152 12.21 -1.15 -12.83
C GLU A 152 11.50 -2.46 -13.19
N LEU A 153 11.26 -3.32 -12.19
CA LEU A 153 10.53 -4.57 -12.37
C LEU A 153 9.11 -4.31 -12.86
N ALA A 154 8.40 -3.37 -12.23
CA ALA A 154 7.03 -3.02 -12.59
C ALA A 154 6.95 -2.45 -14.01
N ALA A 155 7.87 -1.56 -14.41
CA ALA A 155 7.93 -1.02 -15.78
C ALA A 155 8.10 -2.13 -16.82
N ARG A 156 9.03 -3.06 -16.59
CA ARG A 156 9.23 -4.23 -17.46
C ARG A 156 7.98 -5.11 -17.54
N ARG A 157 7.37 -5.43 -16.39
CA ARG A 157 6.17 -6.28 -16.31
C ARG A 157 4.98 -5.64 -17.02
N PHE A 158 4.80 -4.34 -16.88
CA PHE A 158 3.72 -3.60 -17.53
C PHE A 158 4.01 -3.33 -19.03
N GLY A 159 5.21 -3.63 -19.51
CA GLY A 159 5.61 -3.40 -20.89
C GLY A 159 5.53 -1.91 -21.26
N ALA A 160 6.08 -1.04 -20.41
CA ALA A 160 6.03 0.41 -20.58
C ALA A 160 7.40 1.04 -20.35
N ALA A 161 7.69 2.10 -21.11
CA ALA A 161 8.79 2.98 -20.74
C ALA A 161 8.43 3.75 -19.45
N PRO A 162 9.41 4.10 -18.60
CA PRO A 162 9.15 4.84 -17.37
C PRO A 162 8.28 6.08 -17.56
N SER A 163 8.52 6.87 -18.62
CA SER A 163 7.77 8.09 -18.93
C SER A 163 6.31 7.86 -19.34
N GLU A 164 5.92 6.61 -19.62
CA GLU A 164 4.54 6.21 -19.96
C GLU A 164 3.73 5.79 -18.73
N LEU A 165 4.34 5.77 -17.54
CA LEU A 165 3.75 5.35 -16.29
C LEU A 165 3.41 6.55 -15.41
N LEU A 166 2.20 6.55 -14.83
CA LEU A 166 1.76 7.51 -13.81
C LEU A 166 1.37 6.76 -12.56
N LEU A 167 2.09 6.99 -11.46
CA LEU A 167 1.81 6.41 -10.15
C LEU A 167 0.97 7.37 -9.29
N PHE A 168 -0.07 6.85 -8.64
CA PHE A 168 -0.74 7.45 -7.49
C PHE A 168 -0.35 6.70 -6.22
N ASP A 169 0.28 7.39 -5.27
CA ASP A 169 0.79 6.81 -4.03
C ASP A 169 0.68 7.86 -2.91
N ASP A 170 0.25 7.47 -1.72
CA ASP A 170 0.05 8.38 -0.58
C ASP A 170 1.34 8.67 0.20
N VAL A 171 2.43 7.94 -0.10
CA VAL A 171 3.73 8.10 0.55
C VAL A 171 4.66 8.96 -0.31
N ALA A 172 5.02 10.14 0.19
CA ALA A 172 5.88 11.09 -0.53
C ALA A 172 7.25 10.48 -0.95
N GLY A 173 7.81 9.59 -0.12
CA GLY A 173 9.06 8.89 -0.43
C GLY A 173 8.93 7.98 -1.68
N ASN A 174 7.80 7.28 -1.81
CA ASN A 174 7.53 6.43 -2.98
C ASN A 174 7.35 7.28 -4.26
N VAL A 175 6.63 8.41 -4.13
CA VAL A 175 6.44 9.36 -5.24
C VAL A 175 7.78 9.92 -5.71
N ALA A 176 8.65 10.32 -4.78
CA ALA A 176 9.98 10.82 -5.10
C ALA A 176 10.84 9.75 -5.79
N ALA A 177 10.82 8.52 -5.28
CA ALA A 177 11.55 7.40 -5.86
C ALA A 177 11.06 7.04 -7.27
N ALA A 178 9.74 7.00 -7.49
CA ALA A 178 9.16 6.76 -8.81
C ALA A 178 9.63 7.83 -9.83
N ARG A 179 9.59 9.11 -9.43
CA ARG A 179 10.09 10.21 -10.27
C ARG A 179 11.58 10.08 -10.57
N ALA A 180 12.39 9.67 -9.61
CA ALA A 180 13.82 9.40 -9.83
C ALA A 180 14.07 8.27 -10.84
N GLN A 181 13.11 7.35 -11.01
CA GLN A 181 13.13 6.28 -12.02
C GLN A 181 12.49 6.72 -13.36
N GLY A 182 12.18 8.01 -13.52
CA GLY A 182 11.62 8.56 -14.75
C GLY A 182 10.12 8.36 -14.93
N TRP A 183 9.40 7.89 -13.90
CA TRP A 183 7.94 7.81 -13.91
C TRP A 183 7.33 9.19 -13.67
N GLN A 184 6.12 9.39 -14.16
CA GLN A 184 5.25 10.39 -13.55
C GLN A 184 4.68 9.81 -12.25
N ALA A 185 4.61 10.64 -11.19
CA ALA A 185 4.03 10.21 -9.94
C ALA A 185 3.39 11.39 -9.21
N TRP A 186 2.20 11.19 -8.68
CA TRP A 186 1.46 12.20 -7.93
C TRP A 186 1.19 11.69 -6.52
N LEU A 187 1.37 12.58 -5.55
CA LEU A 187 1.01 12.30 -4.18
C LEU A 187 -0.53 12.25 -4.10
N PHE A 188 -1.03 11.09 -3.71
CA PHE A 188 -2.45 10.86 -3.56
C PHE A 188 -2.93 11.43 -2.22
N ALA A 189 -3.86 12.36 -2.26
CA ALA A 189 -4.51 12.89 -1.06
C ALA A 189 -5.91 12.27 -0.86
N ASN A 190 -6.68 12.15 -1.92
CA ASN A 190 -7.99 11.50 -1.99
C ASN A 190 -8.46 11.41 -3.44
N ALA A 191 -9.49 10.61 -3.68
CA ALA A 191 -10.06 10.40 -5.00
C ALA A 191 -10.60 11.70 -5.62
N GLN A 192 -11.23 12.59 -4.86
CA GLN A 192 -11.82 13.83 -5.36
C GLN A 192 -10.75 14.76 -5.95
N ALA A 193 -9.65 14.98 -5.21
CA ALA A 193 -8.54 15.81 -5.67
C ALA A 193 -7.87 15.21 -6.92
N THR A 194 -7.71 13.87 -6.94
CA THR A 194 -7.12 13.15 -8.08
C THR A 194 -8.02 13.24 -9.31
N CYS A 195 -9.36 13.08 -9.16
CA CYS A 195 -10.31 13.27 -10.25
C CYS A 195 -10.23 14.68 -10.85
N ALA A 196 -10.17 15.72 -10.00
CA ALA A 196 -10.05 17.10 -10.46
C ALA A 196 -8.76 17.30 -11.28
N ALA A 197 -7.62 16.85 -10.75
CA ALA A 197 -6.34 16.96 -11.44
C ALA A 197 -6.32 16.18 -12.77
N LEU A 198 -6.95 15.01 -12.83
CA LEU A 198 -7.04 14.22 -14.06
C LEU A 198 -7.94 14.90 -15.11
N ARG A 199 -9.03 15.56 -14.68
CA ARG A 199 -9.87 16.36 -15.59
C ARG A 199 -9.13 17.56 -16.15
N ASP A 200 -8.38 18.27 -15.32
CA ASP A 200 -7.56 19.42 -15.74
C ASP A 200 -6.49 19.01 -16.77
N GLN A 201 -6.00 17.79 -16.72
CA GLN A 201 -5.07 17.22 -17.69
C GLN A 201 -5.78 16.59 -18.91
N GLY A 202 -7.11 16.56 -18.95
CA GLY A 202 -7.88 15.95 -20.03
C GLY A 202 -7.85 14.41 -20.06
N TRP A 203 -7.48 13.77 -18.95
CA TRP A 203 -7.38 12.31 -18.83
C TRP A 203 -8.65 11.68 -18.24
N LEU A 204 -9.50 12.47 -17.62
CA LEU A 204 -10.82 12.08 -17.15
C LEU A 204 -11.84 13.10 -17.65
N ARG A 205 -12.98 12.61 -18.17
CA ARG A 205 -14.10 13.44 -18.65
C ARG A 205 -15.14 13.67 -17.55
#